data_09af09d44c716d02761511b9d0b95bf1
#
_entry.id   09af09d44c716d02761511b9d0b95bf1
#
_cell.length_a   1.000
_cell.length_b   1.000
_cell.length_c   1.000
_cell.angle_alpha   90.00
_cell.angle_beta   90.00
_cell.angle_gamma   90.00
#
_symmetry.space_group_name_H-M   'P 1'
#
loop_
_entity.id
_entity.type
_entity.pdbx_description
1 polymer ?
#
loop_
_entity_poly.entity_id
_entity_poly.type
_entity_poly.pdbx_seq_one_letter_code
_entity_poly.pdbx_strand_id
1 'polypeptide(L)'
;MHITQGPQYNGKASKRLHVMAKPIGAACNIDCKYCYYLSKQDLLEYKKGSSPRMDDETLETYIRQYIEGQNTPEIIFSWQGGEPTMLGLAYFERVVELQKKYRPEGVLISNDLQTNGTLLSDDWGRFLAKNNFLIGLSIDGPVMLPNAYRVIRAGRGTFKQVMAAVELLHKHQVKFATLTCVNNLTSQNALEMYRFLRDVVKSPQMQFIPIVEQKTFRTVAPQTSQVSEQLKQG
;
A
#
# COMPACT_ATOMS: atom_id res chain seq x y z
N MET A 1 -13.66 3.80 -48.86
CA MET A 1 -13.27 3.94 -47.45
C MET A 1 -12.87 2.56 -46.95
N HIS A 2 -11.57 2.26 -46.87
CA HIS A 2 -11.10 1.01 -46.26
C HIS A 2 -11.18 1.18 -44.75
N ILE A 3 -12.13 0.51 -44.12
CA ILE A 3 -12.16 0.34 -42.67
C ILE A 3 -11.02 -0.62 -42.39
N THR A 4 -9.89 -0.10 -41.90
CA THR A 4 -8.82 -0.93 -41.33
C THR A 4 -9.43 -1.65 -40.14
N GLN A 5 -9.53 -2.98 -40.23
CA GLN A 5 -9.88 -3.81 -39.07
C GLN A 5 -8.93 -3.47 -37.95
N GLY A 6 -9.48 -3.00 -36.84
CA GLY A 6 -8.69 -2.81 -35.62
C GLY A 6 -8.01 -4.13 -35.19
N PRO A 7 -6.98 -4.07 -34.34
CA PRO A 7 -6.29 -5.28 -33.92
C PRO A 7 -7.30 -6.27 -33.34
N GLN A 8 -7.30 -7.51 -33.86
CA GLN A 8 -8.16 -8.56 -33.34
C GLN A 8 -7.77 -8.85 -31.88
N TYR A 9 -8.76 -8.80 -31.00
CA TYR A 9 -8.58 -9.16 -29.59
C TYR A 9 -8.31 -10.66 -29.48
N ASN A 10 -7.13 -11.01 -28.97
CA ASN A 10 -6.67 -12.40 -28.78
C ASN A 10 -6.76 -12.86 -27.31
N GLY A 11 -7.53 -12.16 -26.47
CA GLY A 11 -7.66 -12.45 -25.05
C GLY A 11 -6.54 -11.88 -24.17
N LYS A 12 -5.56 -11.18 -24.78
CA LYS A 12 -4.43 -10.58 -24.04
C LYS A 12 -4.35 -9.08 -24.27
N ALA A 13 -3.92 -8.35 -23.24
CA ALA A 13 -3.69 -6.91 -23.38
C ALA A 13 -2.53 -6.64 -24.33
N SER A 14 -2.73 -5.75 -25.28
CA SER A 14 -1.69 -5.32 -26.23
C SER A 14 -0.62 -4.41 -25.60
N LYS A 15 -0.92 -3.86 -24.42
CA LYS A 15 -0.01 -3.05 -23.59
C LYS A 15 -0.05 -3.58 -22.18
N ARG A 16 1.00 -3.23 -21.39
CA ARG A 16 1.04 -3.57 -19.97
C ARG A 16 -0.23 -3.07 -19.25
N LEU A 17 -0.97 -3.99 -18.65
CA LEU A 17 -2.06 -3.69 -17.74
C LEU A 17 -1.51 -3.68 -16.31
N HIS A 18 -1.87 -2.67 -15.52
CA HIS A 18 -1.52 -2.61 -14.11
C HIS A 18 -2.79 -2.63 -13.25
N VAL A 19 -2.88 -3.60 -12.36
CA VAL A 19 -4.00 -3.75 -11.41
C VAL A 19 -3.47 -3.72 -10.00
N MET A 20 -4.07 -2.87 -9.18
CA MET A 20 -3.81 -2.77 -7.75
C MET A 20 -4.82 -3.62 -6.99
N ALA A 21 -4.36 -4.65 -6.29
CA ALA A 21 -5.21 -5.50 -5.45
C ALA A 21 -5.28 -4.96 -4.02
N LYS A 22 -6.47 -5.01 -3.45
CA LYS A 22 -6.76 -4.64 -2.06
C LYS A 22 -7.37 -5.83 -1.30
N PRO A 23 -6.58 -6.87 -1.01
CA PRO A 23 -7.10 -8.18 -0.60
C PRO A 23 -7.73 -8.20 0.80
N ILE A 24 -7.55 -7.13 1.56
CA ILE A 24 -8.18 -6.95 2.89
C ILE A 24 -9.18 -5.77 2.91
N GLY A 25 -9.47 -5.20 1.73
CA GLY A 25 -10.33 -4.03 1.64
C GLY A 25 -9.79 -2.85 2.45
N ALA A 26 -10.66 -2.21 3.23
CA ALA A 26 -10.31 -1.05 4.05
C ALA A 26 -9.86 -1.40 5.49
N ALA A 27 -9.81 -2.69 5.87
CA ALA A 27 -9.40 -3.07 7.22
C ALA A 27 -7.95 -2.69 7.51
N CYS A 28 -7.72 -2.04 8.64
CA CYS A 28 -6.41 -1.57 9.08
C CYS A 28 -6.26 -1.71 10.60
N ASN A 29 -5.03 -1.95 11.06
CA ASN A 29 -4.70 -2.05 12.48
C ASN A 29 -4.38 -0.70 13.12
N ILE A 30 -4.24 0.37 12.32
CA ILE A 30 -4.08 1.75 12.80
C ILE A 30 -5.23 2.62 12.31
N ASP A 31 -5.40 3.78 12.94
CA ASP A 31 -6.49 4.73 12.69
C ASP A 31 -5.91 6.11 12.34
N CYS A 32 -5.40 6.25 11.11
CA CYS A 32 -4.85 7.51 10.64
C CYS A 32 -5.96 8.55 10.47
N LYS A 33 -5.86 9.69 11.15
CA LYS A 33 -6.87 10.76 11.15
C LYS A 33 -7.17 11.35 9.75
N TYR A 34 -6.23 11.24 8.82
CA TYR A 34 -6.39 11.69 7.43
C TYR A 34 -6.75 10.57 6.45
N CYS A 35 -6.97 9.34 6.91
CA CYS A 35 -7.15 8.21 6.02
C CYS A 35 -8.49 8.27 5.28
N TYR A 36 -8.46 8.61 4.01
CA TYR A 36 -9.62 8.61 3.15
C TYR A 36 -10.20 7.20 2.90
N TYR A 37 -9.41 6.15 3.17
CA TYR A 37 -9.79 4.79 2.82
C TYR A 37 -10.52 4.05 3.95
N LEU A 38 -10.24 4.35 5.22
CA LEU A 38 -10.94 3.74 6.37
C LEU A 38 -12.45 3.97 6.33
N SER A 39 -12.88 5.16 5.92
CA SER A 39 -14.30 5.51 5.79
C SER A 39 -15.04 4.69 4.73
N LYS A 40 -14.32 4.05 3.81
CA LYS A 40 -14.93 3.23 2.77
C LYS A 40 -15.45 1.88 3.25
N GLN A 41 -15.17 1.49 4.50
CA GLN A 41 -15.83 0.32 5.10
C GLN A 41 -17.35 0.44 5.06
N ASP A 42 -17.85 1.64 5.32
CA ASP A 42 -19.29 1.91 5.33
C ASP A 42 -19.88 1.88 3.90
N LEU A 43 -19.10 2.35 2.92
CA LEU A 43 -19.50 2.35 1.50
C LEU A 43 -19.46 0.97 0.85
N LEU A 44 -18.62 0.07 1.35
CA LEU A 44 -18.47 -1.28 0.80
C LEU A 44 -19.46 -2.28 1.42
N GLU A 45 -20.37 -1.79 2.27
CA GLU A 45 -21.47 -2.57 2.89
C GLU A 45 -21.02 -3.93 3.46
N TYR A 46 -19.81 -3.99 4.01
CA TYR A 46 -19.35 -5.22 4.64
C TYR A 46 -20.32 -5.63 5.77
N LYS A 47 -20.76 -6.87 5.74
CA LYS A 47 -21.59 -7.41 6.82
C LYS A 47 -20.91 -7.14 8.15
N LYS A 48 -21.64 -6.57 9.10
CA LYS A 48 -21.14 -6.27 10.45
C LYS A 48 -20.50 -7.53 11.04
N GLY A 49 -19.21 -7.46 11.38
CA GLY A 49 -18.44 -8.60 11.89
C GLY A 49 -17.75 -9.45 10.81
N SER A 50 -17.91 -9.17 9.50
CA SER A 50 -17.12 -9.82 8.48
C SER A 50 -15.75 -9.15 8.39
N SER A 51 -14.69 -9.96 8.21
CA SER A 51 -13.38 -9.45 7.83
C SER A 51 -13.29 -9.54 6.31
N PRO A 52 -13.24 -8.40 5.58
CA PRO A 52 -13.05 -8.44 4.14
C PRO A 52 -11.66 -9.03 3.87
N ARG A 53 -11.65 -10.24 3.39
CA ARG A 53 -10.44 -10.94 3.02
C ARG A 53 -10.66 -11.65 1.71
N MET A 54 -9.79 -11.43 0.76
CA MET A 54 -9.77 -12.22 -0.47
C MET A 54 -9.43 -13.66 -0.09
N ASP A 55 -10.34 -14.58 -0.36
CA ASP A 55 -10.16 -16.00 -0.11
C ASP A 55 -9.17 -16.64 -1.11
N ASP A 56 -8.77 -17.88 -0.87
CA ASP A 56 -7.76 -18.56 -1.67
C ASP A 56 -8.23 -18.80 -3.12
N GLU A 57 -9.51 -19.09 -3.33
CA GLU A 57 -10.08 -19.31 -4.66
C GLU A 57 -10.06 -18.01 -5.49
N THR A 58 -10.49 -16.91 -4.89
CA THR A 58 -10.45 -15.57 -5.51
C THR A 58 -9.01 -15.14 -5.78
N LEU A 59 -8.09 -15.37 -4.83
CA LEU A 59 -6.68 -15.05 -4.97
C LEU A 59 -6.05 -15.83 -6.14
N GLU A 60 -6.28 -17.14 -6.21
CA GLU A 60 -5.76 -17.98 -7.30
C GLU A 60 -6.33 -17.55 -8.64
N THR A 61 -7.63 -17.30 -8.70
CA THR A 61 -8.31 -16.83 -9.92
C THR A 61 -7.74 -15.48 -10.37
N TYR A 62 -7.57 -14.52 -9.45
CA TYR A 62 -6.97 -13.22 -9.73
C TYR A 62 -5.55 -13.36 -10.29
N ILE A 63 -4.68 -14.11 -9.62
CA ILE A 63 -3.28 -14.27 -10.02
C ILE A 63 -3.21 -14.93 -11.40
N ARG A 64 -3.95 -16.01 -11.61
CA ARG A 64 -3.99 -16.73 -12.88
C ARG A 64 -4.46 -15.84 -14.02
N GLN A 65 -5.63 -15.22 -13.89
CA GLN A 65 -6.20 -14.38 -14.95
C GLN A 65 -5.34 -13.14 -15.24
N TYR A 66 -4.74 -12.54 -14.20
CA TYR A 66 -3.88 -11.38 -14.36
C TYR A 66 -2.58 -11.71 -15.10
N ILE A 67 -2.03 -12.90 -14.90
CA ILE A 67 -0.88 -13.39 -15.66
C ILE A 67 -1.27 -13.76 -17.09
N GLU A 68 -2.34 -14.55 -17.26
CA GLU A 68 -2.83 -15.02 -18.56
C GLU A 68 -3.26 -13.88 -19.46
N GLY A 69 -3.83 -12.81 -18.88
CA GLY A 69 -4.35 -11.65 -19.62
C GLY A 69 -3.26 -10.71 -20.16
N GLN A 70 -1.98 -10.94 -19.88
CA GLN A 70 -0.90 -10.07 -20.31
C GLN A 70 0.06 -10.76 -21.29
N ASN A 71 0.63 -9.95 -22.19
CA ASN A 71 1.66 -10.37 -23.13
C ASN A 71 2.88 -9.43 -23.00
N THR A 72 3.48 -9.41 -21.82
CA THR A 72 4.59 -8.52 -21.48
C THR A 72 5.73 -9.31 -20.83
N PRO A 73 6.99 -8.89 -21.00
CA PRO A 73 8.13 -9.58 -20.41
C PRO A 73 8.18 -9.47 -18.86
N GLU A 74 7.42 -8.51 -18.30
CA GLU A 74 7.34 -8.30 -16.87
C GLU A 74 5.90 -8.01 -16.44
N ILE A 75 5.46 -8.64 -15.35
CA ILE A 75 4.15 -8.45 -14.72
C ILE A 75 4.37 -7.98 -13.29
N ILE A 76 3.77 -6.83 -12.94
CA ILE A 76 3.89 -6.25 -11.60
C ILE A 76 2.57 -6.44 -10.85
N PHE A 77 2.64 -7.05 -9.67
CA PHE A 77 1.53 -7.14 -8.74
C PHE A 77 1.68 -6.07 -7.65
N SER A 78 0.67 -5.21 -7.50
CA SER A 78 0.62 -4.17 -6.48
C SER A 78 -0.39 -4.52 -5.40
N TRP A 79 0.08 -4.65 -4.16
CA TRP A 79 -0.69 -5.03 -2.98
C TRP A 79 -0.87 -3.84 -2.07
N GLN A 80 -2.11 -3.41 -1.90
CA GLN A 80 -2.48 -2.28 -1.07
C GLN A 80 -3.75 -2.57 -0.26
N GLY A 81 -4.40 -1.56 0.27
CA GLY A 81 -5.67 -1.66 0.97
C GLY A 81 -5.67 -0.84 2.26
N GLY A 82 -6.29 -1.35 3.32
CA GLY A 82 -6.10 -0.84 4.66
C GLY A 82 -4.67 -1.13 5.12
N GLU A 83 -4.45 -2.31 5.70
CA GLU A 83 -3.10 -2.80 5.98
C GLU A 83 -2.94 -4.26 5.51
N PRO A 84 -2.31 -4.50 4.35
CA PRO A 84 -2.21 -5.83 3.77
C PRO A 84 -1.48 -6.84 4.66
N THR A 85 -0.52 -6.41 5.49
CA THR A 85 0.24 -7.33 6.37
C THR A 85 -0.62 -7.96 7.47
N MET A 86 -1.83 -7.46 7.72
CA MET A 86 -2.81 -8.11 8.60
C MET A 86 -3.29 -9.47 8.07
N LEU A 87 -3.13 -9.75 6.79
CA LEU A 87 -3.41 -11.08 6.20
C LEU A 87 -2.43 -12.14 6.69
N GLY A 88 -1.30 -11.72 7.22
CA GLY A 88 -0.22 -12.58 7.70
C GLY A 88 0.73 -13.03 6.60
N LEU A 89 1.89 -13.51 7.02
CA LEU A 89 2.98 -13.92 6.11
C LEU A 89 2.55 -15.09 5.20
N ALA A 90 1.85 -16.08 5.74
CA ALA A 90 1.39 -17.25 4.99
C ALA A 90 0.52 -16.90 3.77
N TYR A 91 -0.24 -15.81 3.84
CA TYR A 91 -1.00 -15.32 2.68
C TYR A 91 -0.08 -14.90 1.54
N PHE A 92 1.00 -14.18 1.83
CA PHE A 92 1.95 -13.73 0.82
C PHE A 92 2.89 -14.84 0.34
N GLU A 93 3.15 -15.85 1.17
CA GLU A 93 3.81 -17.10 0.73
C GLU A 93 2.94 -17.79 -0.32
N ARG A 94 1.61 -17.89 -0.08
CA ARG A 94 0.65 -18.42 -1.05
C ARG A 94 0.58 -17.58 -2.33
N VAL A 95 0.63 -16.25 -2.24
CA VAL A 95 0.74 -15.36 -3.41
C VAL A 95 1.93 -15.77 -4.29
N VAL A 96 3.11 -15.88 -3.69
CA VAL A 96 4.34 -16.21 -4.43
C VAL A 96 4.29 -17.63 -5.01
N GLU A 97 3.72 -18.59 -4.29
CA GLU A 97 3.50 -19.95 -4.78
C GLU A 97 2.61 -19.95 -6.04
N LEU A 98 1.47 -19.26 -6.00
CA LEU A 98 0.55 -19.16 -7.13
C LEU A 98 1.18 -18.41 -8.32
N GLN A 99 1.93 -17.35 -8.06
CA GLN A 99 2.67 -16.65 -9.10
C GLN A 99 3.68 -17.58 -9.80
N LYS A 100 4.41 -18.39 -9.04
CA LYS A 100 5.33 -19.41 -9.61
C LYS A 100 4.59 -20.46 -10.43
N LYS A 101 3.42 -20.92 -9.94
CA LYS A 101 2.58 -21.92 -10.62
C LYS A 101 2.13 -21.46 -12.02
N TYR A 102 1.74 -20.18 -12.14
CA TYR A 102 1.14 -19.64 -13.37
C TYR A 102 2.09 -18.82 -14.24
N ARG A 103 3.32 -18.57 -13.78
CA ARG A 103 4.30 -17.75 -14.51
C ARG A 103 4.73 -18.42 -15.80
N PRO A 104 4.54 -17.78 -16.99
CA PRO A 104 5.09 -18.30 -18.23
C PRO A 104 6.63 -18.25 -18.23
N GLU A 105 7.23 -19.11 -19.03
CA GLU A 105 8.67 -19.11 -19.21
C GLU A 105 9.16 -17.76 -19.75
N GLY A 106 10.29 -17.27 -19.22
CA GLY A 106 10.88 -15.97 -19.60
C GLY A 106 10.18 -14.73 -19.07
N VAL A 107 9.02 -14.85 -18.39
CA VAL A 107 8.33 -13.70 -17.81
C VAL A 107 8.83 -13.43 -16.38
N LEU A 108 9.17 -12.17 -16.12
CA LEU A 108 9.51 -11.70 -14.78
C LEU A 108 8.23 -11.31 -14.02
N ILE A 109 8.10 -11.78 -12.77
CA ILE A 109 7.05 -11.31 -11.87
C ILE A 109 7.69 -10.50 -10.75
N SER A 110 7.18 -9.29 -10.55
CA SER A 110 7.59 -8.36 -9.50
C SER A 110 6.41 -8.05 -8.58
N ASN A 111 6.68 -7.80 -7.31
CA ASN A 111 5.66 -7.42 -6.33
C ASN A 111 6.02 -6.10 -5.66
N ASP A 112 5.06 -5.20 -5.52
CA ASP A 112 5.12 -4.11 -4.58
C ASP A 112 4.05 -4.24 -3.49
N LEU A 113 4.41 -3.86 -2.27
CA LEU A 113 3.55 -3.96 -1.10
C LEU A 113 3.58 -2.63 -0.34
N GLN A 114 2.44 -1.95 -0.29
CA GLN A 114 2.30 -0.75 0.53
C GLN A 114 1.83 -1.12 1.94
N THR A 115 2.59 -0.70 2.94
CA THR A 115 2.32 -1.01 4.34
C THR A 115 2.59 0.17 5.27
N ASN A 116 1.91 0.20 6.41
CA ASN A 116 2.24 1.09 7.51
C ASN A 116 3.46 0.60 8.33
N GLY A 117 3.97 -0.58 8.07
CA GLY A 117 5.17 -1.16 8.65
C GLY A 117 5.02 -1.71 10.08
N THR A 118 3.92 -1.45 10.78
CA THR A 118 3.80 -1.75 12.22
C THR A 118 3.74 -3.24 12.56
N LEU A 119 3.48 -4.10 11.57
CA LEU A 119 3.38 -5.55 11.73
C LEU A 119 4.55 -6.32 11.10
N LEU A 120 5.53 -5.63 10.56
CA LEU A 120 6.71 -6.28 9.99
C LEU A 120 7.57 -6.91 11.09
N SER A 121 7.98 -8.15 10.87
CA SER A 121 8.83 -8.94 11.74
C SER A 121 10.08 -9.41 10.98
N ASP A 122 11.00 -10.05 11.69
CA ASP A 122 12.20 -10.61 11.07
C ASP A 122 11.88 -11.66 9.99
N ASP A 123 10.81 -12.45 10.18
CA ASP A 123 10.33 -13.39 9.16
C ASP A 123 9.82 -12.66 7.91
N TRP A 124 9.10 -11.55 8.08
CA TRP A 124 8.72 -10.69 6.98
C TRP A 124 9.95 -10.14 6.24
N GLY A 125 10.96 -9.64 6.97
CA GLY A 125 12.20 -9.14 6.36
C GLY A 125 12.88 -10.18 5.47
N ARG A 126 13.04 -11.40 5.96
CA ARG A 126 13.60 -12.53 5.19
C ARG A 126 12.75 -12.88 3.96
N PHE A 127 11.44 -12.94 4.11
CA PHE A 127 10.52 -13.24 3.02
C PHE A 127 10.56 -12.18 1.92
N LEU A 128 10.48 -10.89 2.28
CA LEU A 128 10.47 -9.77 1.36
C LEU A 128 11.78 -9.70 0.55
N ALA A 129 12.92 -9.88 1.22
CA ALA A 129 14.24 -9.93 0.59
C ALA A 129 14.35 -11.11 -0.39
N LYS A 130 14.01 -12.33 0.07
CA LYS A 130 14.06 -13.56 -0.73
C LYS A 130 13.22 -13.48 -2.01
N ASN A 131 12.06 -12.83 -1.94
CA ASN A 131 11.14 -12.73 -3.06
C ASN A 131 11.18 -11.38 -3.78
N ASN A 132 12.21 -10.55 -3.49
CA ASN A 132 12.48 -9.26 -4.15
C ASN A 132 11.27 -8.31 -4.20
N PHE A 133 10.53 -8.21 -3.08
CA PHE A 133 9.44 -7.25 -2.95
C PHE A 133 10.00 -5.81 -2.88
N LEU A 134 9.29 -4.87 -3.51
CA LEU A 134 9.46 -3.44 -3.29
C LEU A 134 8.46 -2.99 -2.23
N ILE A 135 8.93 -2.39 -1.15
CA ILE A 135 8.06 -1.94 -0.06
C ILE A 135 7.78 -0.45 -0.17
N GLY A 136 6.51 -0.09 -0.21
CA GLY A 136 6.05 1.28 0.01
C GLY A 136 5.79 1.50 1.50
N LEU A 137 6.78 2.01 2.25
CA LEU A 137 6.63 2.24 3.68
C LEU A 137 6.02 3.60 3.95
N SER A 138 4.88 3.62 4.64
CA SER A 138 4.21 4.86 5.02
C SER A 138 4.88 5.51 6.24
N ILE A 139 5.51 6.68 6.05
CA ILE A 139 6.14 7.47 7.12
C ILE A 139 6.07 8.97 6.81
N ASP A 140 5.65 9.79 7.76
CA ASP A 140 5.35 11.21 7.56
C ASP A 140 6.38 12.15 8.23
N GLY A 141 7.60 11.69 8.44
CA GLY A 141 8.69 12.51 9.00
C GLY A 141 9.09 12.12 10.44
N PRO A 142 9.77 13.03 11.20
CA PRO A 142 10.21 12.76 12.56
C PRO A 142 9.04 12.65 13.54
N VAL A 143 9.30 12.11 14.73
CA VAL A 143 8.30 11.61 15.69
C VAL A 143 7.06 12.48 15.92
N MET A 144 7.21 13.80 15.92
CA MET A 144 6.09 14.72 16.19
C MET A 144 5.08 14.76 15.03
N LEU A 145 5.54 14.65 13.80
CA LEU A 145 4.69 14.75 12.61
C LEU A 145 3.81 13.49 12.42
N PRO A 146 4.36 12.26 12.35
CA PRO A 146 3.52 11.07 12.17
C PRO A 146 2.63 10.79 13.38
N ASN A 147 3.10 10.99 14.61
CA ASN A 147 2.31 10.71 15.80
C ASN A 147 1.12 11.66 16.00
N ALA A 148 1.07 12.79 15.30
CA ALA A 148 -0.10 13.65 15.30
C ALA A 148 -1.31 13.02 14.57
N TYR A 149 -1.05 12.20 13.55
CA TYR A 149 -2.09 11.68 12.65
C TYR A 149 -2.10 10.16 12.54
N ARG A 150 -0.93 9.49 12.59
CA ARG A 150 -0.81 8.04 12.45
C ARG A 150 -0.84 7.37 13.82
N VAL A 151 -2.04 7.08 14.28
CA VAL A 151 -2.28 6.55 15.63
C VAL A 151 -2.95 5.19 15.57
N ILE A 152 -2.76 4.36 16.59
CA ILE A 152 -3.61 3.20 16.82
C ILE A 152 -4.99 3.64 17.35
N ARG A 153 -5.99 2.76 17.35
CA ARG A 153 -7.34 3.07 17.87
C ARG A 153 -7.35 3.61 19.30
N ALA A 154 -6.35 3.28 20.11
CA ALA A 154 -6.16 3.82 21.46
C ALA A 154 -5.47 5.21 21.50
N GLY A 155 -5.30 5.88 20.36
CA GLY A 155 -4.74 7.24 20.24
C GLY A 155 -3.21 7.33 20.37
N ARG A 156 -2.50 6.22 20.58
CA ARG A 156 -1.04 6.23 20.67
C ARG A 156 -0.39 6.29 19.28
N GLY A 157 0.64 7.10 19.12
CA GLY A 157 1.42 7.19 17.88
C GLY A 157 2.15 5.90 17.52
N THR A 158 2.44 5.73 16.24
CA THR A 158 3.04 4.51 15.66
C THR A 158 4.51 4.68 15.26
N PHE A 159 5.11 5.84 15.48
CA PHE A 159 6.45 6.18 15.02
C PHE A 159 7.52 5.14 15.41
N LYS A 160 7.50 4.67 16.69
CA LYS A 160 8.47 3.70 17.17
C LYS A 160 8.42 2.37 16.40
N GLN A 161 7.22 1.88 16.10
CA GLN A 161 7.03 0.64 15.33
C GLN A 161 7.47 0.82 13.87
N VAL A 162 7.19 1.98 13.28
CA VAL A 162 7.60 2.28 11.90
C VAL A 162 9.12 2.39 11.80
N MET A 163 9.80 2.99 12.77
CA MET A 163 11.27 3.03 12.80
C MET A 163 11.88 1.63 12.97
N ALA A 164 11.29 0.77 13.78
CA ALA A 164 11.71 -0.64 13.85
C ALA A 164 11.55 -1.35 12.49
N ALA A 165 10.51 -1.04 11.73
CA ALA A 165 10.36 -1.54 10.36
C ALA A 165 11.45 -1.01 9.43
N VAL A 166 11.86 0.26 9.55
CA VAL A 166 12.99 0.83 8.77
C VAL A 166 14.27 0.06 9.05
N GLU A 167 14.60 -0.17 10.33
CA GLU A 167 15.78 -0.94 10.74
C GLU A 167 15.75 -2.37 10.17
N LEU A 168 14.58 -3.01 10.20
CA LEU A 168 14.37 -4.34 9.66
C LEU A 168 14.57 -4.39 8.14
N LEU A 169 14.02 -3.42 7.41
CA LEU A 169 14.19 -3.35 5.95
C LEU A 169 15.65 -3.17 5.57
N HIS A 170 16.39 -2.33 6.29
CA HIS A 170 17.85 -2.20 6.09
C HIS A 170 18.61 -3.47 6.45
N LYS A 171 18.30 -4.09 7.61
CA LYS A 171 18.94 -5.33 8.08
C LYS A 171 18.87 -6.43 7.01
N HIS A 172 17.72 -6.59 6.38
CA HIS A 172 17.49 -7.62 5.37
C HIS A 172 17.72 -7.15 3.93
N GLN A 173 18.21 -5.91 3.73
CA GLN A 173 18.45 -5.32 2.41
C GLN A 173 17.22 -5.35 1.51
N VAL A 174 16.03 -5.21 2.11
CA VAL A 174 14.77 -5.10 1.37
C VAL A 174 14.69 -3.76 0.66
N LYS A 175 14.36 -3.75 -0.61
CA LYS A 175 14.14 -2.52 -1.37
C LYS A 175 12.88 -1.82 -0.88
N PHE A 176 12.97 -0.52 -0.60
CA PHE A 176 11.81 0.25 -0.18
C PHE A 176 11.83 1.69 -0.68
N ALA A 177 10.65 2.27 -0.76
CA ALA A 177 10.40 3.69 -0.90
C ALA A 177 9.60 4.19 0.30
N THR A 178 9.79 5.44 0.69
CA THR A 178 8.92 6.07 1.70
C THR A 178 7.76 6.80 1.02
N LEU A 179 6.55 6.60 1.56
CA LEU A 179 5.33 7.29 1.15
C LEU A 179 4.91 8.23 2.27
N THR A 180 4.93 9.52 1.99
CA THR A 180 4.68 10.59 2.96
C THR A 180 3.44 11.37 2.56
N CYS A 181 2.45 11.43 3.45
CA CYS A 181 1.28 12.28 3.26
C CYS A 181 1.61 13.74 3.58
N VAL A 182 1.37 14.62 2.61
CA VAL A 182 1.55 16.07 2.78
C VAL A 182 0.24 16.69 3.22
N ASN A 183 0.24 17.21 4.43
CA ASN A 183 -0.84 17.98 5.04
C ASN A 183 -0.29 19.33 5.55
N ASN A 184 -1.11 20.16 6.18
CA ASN A 184 -0.67 21.46 6.67
C ASN A 184 0.53 21.37 7.62
N LEU A 185 0.52 20.41 8.56
CA LEU A 185 1.62 20.25 9.51
C LEU A 185 2.91 19.82 8.82
N THR A 186 2.84 18.82 7.94
CA THR A 186 4.03 18.31 7.22
C THR A 186 4.56 19.32 6.20
N SER A 187 3.71 20.12 5.56
CA SER A 187 4.12 21.15 4.60
C SER A 187 4.89 22.30 5.27
N GLN A 188 4.50 22.68 6.48
CA GLN A 188 5.22 23.70 7.26
C GLN A 188 6.59 23.20 7.76
N ASN A 189 6.80 21.88 7.80
CA ASN A 189 8.05 21.27 8.24
C ASN A 189 8.76 20.51 7.10
N ALA A 190 8.56 20.93 5.86
CA ALA A 190 8.99 20.19 4.66
C ALA A 190 10.50 19.86 4.64
N LEU A 191 11.35 20.84 5.03
CA LEU A 191 12.80 20.65 5.01
C LEU A 191 13.26 19.69 6.12
N GLU A 192 12.66 19.76 7.31
CA GLU A 192 12.94 18.83 8.40
C GLU A 192 12.52 17.40 8.04
N MET A 193 11.33 17.27 7.47
CA MET A 193 10.80 16.00 6.98
C MET A 193 11.72 15.39 5.91
N TYR A 194 12.12 16.18 4.92
CA TYR A 194 13.03 15.72 3.87
C TYR A 194 14.39 15.25 4.43
N ARG A 195 14.99 16.06 5.31
CA ARG A 195 16.27 15.72 5.97
C ARG A 195 16.14 14.44 6.79
N PHE A 196 15.07 14.29 7.52
CA PHE A 196 14.80 13.07 8.29
C PHE A 196 14.71 11.83 7.38
N LEU A 197 13.96 11.90 6.31
CA LEU A 197 13.83 10.78 5.36
C LEU A 197 15.15 10.45 4.68
N ARG A 198 15.95 11.47 4.35
CA ARG A 198 17.26 11.30 3.70
C ARG A 198 18.33 10.78 4.66
N ASP A 199 18.46 11.39 5.83
CA ASP A 199 19.63 11.21 6.70
C ASP A 199 19.42 10.15 7.78
N VAL A 200 18.19 10.04 8.31
CA VAL A 200 17.83 9.10 9.38
C VAL A 200 17.23 7.83 8.82
N VAL A 201 16.15 7.96 8.02
CA VAL A 201 15.50 6.80 7.38
C VAL A 201 16.38 6.23 6.27
N LYS A 202 17.22 7.06 5.64
CA LYS A 202 18.07 6.72 4.49
C LYS A 202 17.24 6.09 3.36
N SER A 203 16.10 6.70 3.10
CA SER A 203 15.17 6.23 2.07
C SER A 203 15.79 6.39 0.69
N PRO A 204 15.93 5.33 -0.09
CA PRO A 204 16.48 5.42 -1.44
C PRO A 204 15.54 6.11 -2.43
N GLN A 205 14.23 6.09 -2.14
CA GLN A 205 13.20 6.72 -2.95
C GLN A 205 12.11 7.31 -2.03
N MET A 206 11.66 8.53 -2.32
CA MET A 206 10.67 9.24 -1.54
C MET A 206 9.50 9.66 -2.43
N GLN A 207 8.29 9.36 -2.00
CA GLN A 207 7.06 9.81 -2.64
C GLN A 207 6.28 10.70 -1.68
N PHE A 208 5.96 11.92 -2.12
CA PHE A 208 5.14 12.87 -1.38
C PHE A 208 3.74 12.90 -1.98
N ILE A 209 2.72 12.66 -1.14
CA ILE A 209 1.34 12.48 -1.56
C ILE A 209 0.50 13.58 -0.91
N PRO A 210 0.10 14.63 -1.66
CA PRO A 210 -0.79 15.66 -1.13
C PRO A 210 -2.12 15.05 -0.71
N ILE A 211 -2.60 15.43 0.49
CA ILE A 211 -3.94 15.07 0.95
C ILE A 211 -4.93 15.96 0.22
N VAL A 212 -5.84 15.34 -0.52
CA VAL A 212 -6.94 16.01 -1.20
C VAL A 212 -8.24 15.51 -0.59
N GLU A 213 -8.97 16.41 0.10
CA GLU A 213 -10.24 16.08 0.71
C GLU A 213 -11.40 16.60 -0.14
N GLN A 214 -12.31 15.69 -0.50
CA GLN A 214 -13.55 16.02 -1.19
C GLN A 214 -14.72 16.09 -0.19
N LYS A 215 -15.74 16.89 -0.51
CA LYS A 215 -16.96 17.03 0.33
C LYS A 215 -17.62 15.68 0.64
N THR A 216 -17.56 14.75 -0.29
CA THR A 216 -18.09 13.37 -0.12
C THR A 216 -17.40 12.59 1.00
N PHE A 217 -16.12 12.84 1.26
CA PHE A 217 -15.42 12.19 2.35
C PHE A 217 -15.80 12.74 3.72
N ARG A 218 -16.21 14.00 3.80
CA ARG A 218 -16.65 14.66 5.05
C ARG A 218 -17.93 14.07 5.61
N THR A 219 -18.85 13.65 4.73
CA THR A 219 -20.14 13.06 5.14
C THR A 219 -19.99 11.62 5.59
N VAL A 220 -18.97 10.89 5.10
CA VAL A 220 -18.75 9.48 5.38
C VAL A 220 -17.75 9.25 6.51
N ALA A 221 -16.82 10.18 6.71
CA ALA A 221 -15.77 10.11 7.72
C ALA A 221 -15.66 11.42 8.52
N PRO A 222 -16.46 11.60 9.57
CA PRO A 222 -16.40 12.79 10.43
C PRO A 222 -15.01 13.08 11.00
N GLN A 223 -14.19 12.04 11.20
CA GLN A 223 -12.82 12.17 11.70
C GLN A 223 -11.86 12.80 10.68
N THR A 224 -12.10 12.62 9.38
CA THR A 224 -11.33 13.32 8.34
C THR A 224 -11.73 14.78 8.19
N SER A 225 -12.96 15.14 8.55
CA SER A 225 -13.41 16.54 8.54
C SER A 225 -12.67 17.43 9.55
N GLN A 226 -12.30 16.87 10.71
CA GLN A 226 -11.52 17.62 11.71
C GLN A 226 -10.12 17.97 11.23
N VAL A 227 -9.51 17.09 10.43
CA VAL A 227 -8.19 17.34 9.83
C VAL A 227 -8.27 18.45 8.78
N SER A 228 -9.33 18.46 7.96
CA SER A 228 -9.50 19.47 6.93
C SER A 228 -9.89 20.84 7.47
N GLU A 229 -10.57 20.93 8.61
CA GLU A 229 -10.82 22.19 9.27
C GLU A 229 -9.53 22.81 9.82
N GLN A 230 -8.65 21.98 10.37
CA GLN A 230 -7.31 22.42 10.79
C GLN A 230 -6.43 22.87 9.61
N LEU A 231 -6.60 22.24 8.43
CA LEU A 231 -5.90 22.60 7.20
C LEU A 231 -6.39 23.93 6.59
N LYS A 232 -7.60 24.38 6.91
CA LYS A 232 -8.18 25.63 6.39
C LYS A 232 -7.95 26.83 7.28
N GLN A 233 -7.58 26.62 8.54
CA GLN A 233 -7.37 27.67 9.53
C GLN A 233 -5.90 28.10 9.66
N GLY A 234 -5.01 27.58 8.79
CA GLY A 234 -3.60 27.92 8.72
C GLY A 234 -3.28 28.50 7.27
#